data_a0d567c7e9de278999408b7e42aa9507
#
_entry.id   a0d567c7e9de278999408b7e42aa9507
#
_cell.length_a   1.000
_cell.length_b   1.000
_cell.length_c   1.000
_cell.angle_alpha   90.00
_cell.angle_beta   90.00
_cell.angle_gamma   90.00
#
_symmetry.space_group_name_H-M   'P 1'
#
loop_
_entity.id
_entity.type
_entity.pdbx_description
1 polymer ?
#
loop_
_entity_poly.entity_id
_entity_poly.type
_entity_poly.pdbx_seq_one_letter_code
_entity_poly.pdbx_strand_id
1 'polypeptide(L)'
;MPVIKSKLNPRSEEFQANAGAMAARVADLRAKLERAAQGGDESARTKHAARGKLLPRERLRLLLDPGSPFLELSQLAAFGMYEDEAPGGGIITGVGRVSGRECVAVVNDATVKGGTYYPITVKKHLRAQEIALQNRLPCLYLVDSGGAFLPEQDKVFPDREHFGRIFYNQAIMSAAGIPQIAAVMGSCTAGGAYVPAMSDETIIVKGHGTIFLGGPPLVKAATGEIVSPEELGGAEVHTRQSGVADHYAQNDTHAISIARTIVANLNRPKNVTLALREPVEPLYPAGELHGVIPEDKRKPYDVREAVARIVDASELDEFKADYGTTLLTGFARIWGYPIGIVANNGILFSESALKGAHFIELCSQRGIPLLFLQNISGFMVGKKYEAGGIAKDGAKMVTAVACSRVPKFTVIIGGSFGAGNYGMCGRAFGPRFLWMWPNARISVMGGEQAASVLATVKRDGIEAKGDAWSKAEEEEFKRPLLEQYERQGHPYYATARLWDDGVIAPEETRRTLALAISASLNAPIEETRFGVFRM
;
A
#
# COMPACT_ATOMS: atom_id res chain seq x y z
N MET A 1 21.88 -16.08 -16.22
CA MET A 1 20.84 -16.95 -15.59
C MET A 1 20.08 -17.64 -16.70
N PRO A 2 19.45 -18.80 -16.48
CA PRO A 2 18.59 -19.42 -17.49
C PRO A 2 17.41 -18.54 -17.87
N VAL A 3 17.07 -18.50 -19.16
CA VAL A 3 15.91 -17.76 -19.67
C VAL A 3 14.66 -18.65 -19.55
N ILE A 4 13.60 -18.10 -18.98
CA ILE A 4 12.28 -18.75 -18.96
C ILE A 4 11.73 -18.79 -20.37
N LYS A 5 11.44 -20.00 -20.86
CA LYS A 5 10.78 -20.18 -22.17
C LYS A 5 9.28 -20.22 -21.96
N SER A 6 8.57 -19.20 -22.44
CA SER A 6 7.11 -19.14 -22.39
C SER A 6 6.50 -20.29 -23.20
N LYS A 7 5.49 -20.92 -22.62
CA LYS A 7 4.63 -21.93 -23.24
C LYS A 7 3.26 -21.38 -23.63
N LEU A 8 2.99 -20.12 -23.31
CA LEU A 8 1.74 -19.47 -23.65
C LEU A 8 1.64 -19.20 -25.16
N ASN A 9 0.47 -19.44 -25.70
CA ASN A 9 0.13 -19.02 -27.04
C ASN A 9 -0.82 -17.80 -26.98
N PRO A 10 -0.31 -16.57 -27.18
CA PRO A 10 -1.14 -15.36 -27.12
C PRO A 10 -2.28 -15.31 -28.15
N ARG A 11 -2.27 -16.22 -29.15
CA ARG A 11 -3.31 -16.33 -30.19
C ARG A 11 -4.38 -17.37 -29.86
N SER A 12 -4.23 -18.14 -28.80
CA SER A 12 -5.24 -19.13 -28.41
C SER A 12 -6.52 -18.44 -27.90
N GLU A 13 -7.67 -19.05 -28.15
CA GLU A 13 -8.97 -18.56 -27.70
C GLU A 13 -9.01 -18.39 -26.18
N GLU A 14 -8.41 -19.33 -25.45
CA GLU A 14 -8.33 -19.29 -24.00
C GLU A 14 -7.53 -18.07 -23.50
N PHE A 15 -6.35 -17.84 -24.09
CA PHE A 15 -5.53 -16.68 -23.72
C PHE A 15 -6.28 -15.38 -24.02
N GLN A 16 -6.90 -15.27 -25.20
CA GLN A 16 -7.66 -14.08 -25.59
C GLN A 16 -8.87 -13.83 -24.68
N ALA A 17 -9.58 -14.89 -24.26
CA ALA A 17 -10.69 -14.78 -23.31
C ALA A 17 -10.19 -14.26 -21.94
N ASN A 18 -9.12 -14.82 -21.39
CA ASN A 18 -8.51 -14.36 -20.14
C ASN A 18 -8.03 -12.91 -20.25
N ALA A 19 -7.34 -12.57 -21.34
CA ALA A 19 -6.83 -11.22 -21.58
C ALA A 19 -7.97 -10.20 -21.71
N GLY A 20 -9.05 -10.54 -22.40
CA GLY A 20 -10.24 -9.70 -22.53
C GLY A 20 -10.91 -9.43 -21.17
N ALA A 21 -11.07 -10.46 -20.36
CA ALA A 21 -11.64 -10.32 -19.01
C ALA A 21 -10.76 -9.44 -18.10
N MET A 22 -9.44 -9.61 -18.14
CA MET A 22 -8.52 -8.77 -17.38
C MET A 22 -8.51 -7.33 -17.89
N ALA A 23 -8.50 -7.12 -19.21
CA ALA A 23 -8.54 -5.79 -19.81
C ALA A 23 -9.80 -5.01 -19.38
N ALA A 24 -10.96 -5.67 -19.31
CA ALA A 24 -12.18 -5.05 -18.80
C ALA A 24 -12.03 -4.60 -17.33
N ARG A 25 -11.42 -5.42 -16.48
CA ARG A 25 -11.13 -5.05 -15.07
C ARG A 25 -10.13 -3.90 -14.96
N VAL A 26 -9.12 -3.88 -15.81
CA VAL A 26 -8.14 -2.79 -15.84
C VAL A 26 -8.78 -1.48 -16.31
N ALA A 27 -9.68 -1.53 -17.30
CA ALA A 27 -10.43 -0.37 -17.75
C ALA A 27 -11.33 0.19 -16.62
N ASP A 28 -12.04 -0.69 -15.90
CA ASP A 28 -12.84 -0.31 -14.74
C ASP A 28 -11.98 0.29 -13.60
N LEU A 29 -10.82 -0.32 -13.32
CA LEU A 29 -9.86 0.22 -12.35
C LEU A 29 -9.42 1.65 -12.73
N ARG A 30 -9.00 1.86 -13.98
CA ARG A 30 -8.54 3.16 -14.46
C ARG A 30 -9.61 4.24 -14.34
N ALA A 31 -10.87 3.92 -14.71
CA ALA A 31 -11.98 4.85 -14.54
C ALA A 31 -12.20 5.26 -13.07
N LYS A 32 -12.07 4.30 -12.13
CA LYS A 32 -12.18 4.58 -10.69
C LYS A 32 -11.02 5.41 -10.16
N LEU A 33 -9.79 5.10 -10.59
CA LEU A 33 -8.60 5.87 -10.23
C LEU A 33 -8.69 7.31 -10.75
N GLU A 34 -9.14 7.50 -11.98
CA GLU A 34 -9.34 8.82 -12.58
C GLU A 34 -10.40 9.64 -11.83
N ARG A 35 -11.52 9.01 -11.45
CA ARG A 35 -12.54 9.65 -10.62
C ARG A 35 -11.99 10.02 -9.23
N ALA A 36 -11.29 9.13 -8.56
CA ALA A 36 -10.67 9.40 -7.25
C ALA A 36 -9.62 10.52 -7.34
N ALA A 37 -8.89 10.60 -8.45
CA ALA A 37 -7.89 11.63 -8.69
C ALA A 37 -8.47 13.04 -8.81
N GLN A 38 -9.75 13.21 -9.08
CA GLN A 38 -10.41 14.52 -9.12
C GLN A 38 -10.56 15.16 -7.73
N GLY A 39 -10.53 14.36 -6.65
CA GLY A 39 -10.77 14.85 -5.29
C GLY A 39 -12.23 15.25 -5.08
N GLY A 40 -12.46 16.43 -4.47
CA GLY A 40 -13.79 16.96 -4.24
C GLY A 40 -14.58 17.28 -5.51
N ASP A 41 -15.86 17.60 -5.36
CA ASP A 41 -16.73 17.95 -6.47
C ASP A 41 -16.26 19.25 -7.18
N GLU A 42 -16.85 19.55 -8.35
CA GLU A 42 -16.50 20.72 -9.16
C GLU A 42 -16.70 22.04 -8.41
N SER A 43 -17.76 22.15 -7.61
CA SER A 43 -18.04 23.34 -6.80
C SER A 43 -16.96 23.56 -5.75
N ALA A 44 -16.54 22.51 -5.05
CA ALA A 44 -15.47 22.58 -4.07
C ALA A 44 -14.14 22.96 -4.70
N ARG A 45 -13.79 22.35 -5.84
CA ARG A 45 -12.56 22.70 -6.60
C ARG A 45 -12.57 24.14 -7.09
N THR A 46 -13.69 24.60 -7.65
CA THR A 46 -13.86 26.00 -8.11
C THR A 46 -13.71 26.99 -6.97
N LYS A 47 -14.35 26.73 -5.83
CA LYS A 47 -14.22 27.56 -4.61
C LYS A 47 -12.79 27.58 -4.07
N HIS A 48 -12.08 26.45 -4.14
CA HIS A 48 -10.70 26.34 -3.70
C HIS A 48 -9.77 27.21 -4.60
N ALA A 49 -9.89 27.07 -5.92
CA ALA A 49 -9.12 27.84 -6.89
C ALA A 49 -9.44 29.35 -6.85
N ALA A 50 -10.70 29.72 -6.64
CA ALA A 50 -11.12 31.13 -6.51
C ALA A 50 -10.49 31.85 -5.31
N ARG A 51 -9.98 31.13 -4.32
CA ARG A 51 -9.20 31.68 -3.21
C ARG A 51 -7.71 31.90 -3.56
N GLY A 52 -7.30 31.66 -4.80
CA GLY A 52 -5.89 31.76 -5.23
C GLY A 52 -5.01 30.59 -4.82
N LYS A 53 -5.60 29.46 -4.41
CA LYS A 53 -4.88 28.25 -4.00
C LYS A 53 -4.73 27.28 -5.17
N LEU A 54 -3.60 26.62 -5.28
CA LEU A 54 -3.41 25.51 -6.22
C LEU A 54 -4.18 24.29 -5.77
N LEU A 55 -4.71 23.51 -6.73
CA LEU A 55 -5.30 22.21 -6.41
C LEU A 55 -4.23 21.23 -5.87
N PRO A 56 -4.59 20.26 -5.02
CA PRO A 56 -3.62 19.38 -4.37
C PRO A 56 -2.70 18.65 -5.36
N ARG A 57 -3.22 18.17 -6.49
CA ARG A 57 -2.40 17.51 -7.52
C ARG A 57 -1.48 18.47 -8.28
N GLU A 58 -1.86 19.74 -8.40
CA GLU A 58 -0.98 20.78 -8.94
C GLU A 58 0.16 21.09 -7.97
N ARG A 59 -0.14 21.20 -6.66
CA ARG A 59 0.88 21.33 -5.62
C ARG A 59 1.88 20.17 -5.68
N LEU A 60 1.38 18.94 -5.76
CA LEU A 60 2.21 17.74 -5.87
C LEU A 60 3.06 17.75 -7.16
N ARG A 61 2.47 18.08 -8.31
CA ARG A 61 3.20 18.16 -9.60
C ARG A 61 4.34 19.16 -9.57
N LEU A 62 4.16 20.29 -8.90
CA LEU A 62 5.21 21.31 -8.76
C LEU A 62 6.29 20.90 -7.73
N LEU A 63 5.91 20.12 -6.72
CA LEU A 63 6.83 19.60 -5.71
C LEU A 63 7.81 18.57 -6.31
N LEU A 64 7.30 17.68 -7.15
CA LEU A 64 8.08 16.61 -7.77
C LEU A 64 9.04 17.13 -8.84
N ASP A 65 10.12 16.39 -9.06
CA ASP A 65 11.04 16.67 -10.16
C ASP A 65 10.34 16.45 -11.50
N PRO A 66 10.51 17.37 -12.47
CA PRO A 66 9.88 17.24 -13.78
C PRO A 66 10.20 15.89 -14.44
N GLY A 67 9.18 15.20 -14.94
CA GLY A 67 9.32 13.92 -15.60
C GLY A 67 9.64 12.74 -14.68
N SER A 68 9.80 12.95 -13.37
CA SER A 68 10.01 11.84 -12.44
C SER A 68 8.71 11.11 -12.13
N PRO A 69 8.75 9.78 -11.96
CA PRO A 69 7.56 9.02 -11.58
C PRO A 69 7.15 9.29 -10.13
N PHE A 70 5.86 9.14 -9.86
CA PHE A 70 5.28 9.16 -8.53
C PHE A 70 4.64 7.81 -8.23
N LEU A 71 5.09 7.15 -7.18
CA LEU A 71 4.51 5.92 -6.66
C LEU A 71 3.38 6.31 -5.70
N GLU A 72 2.20 6.58 -6.24
CA GLU A 72 1.03 6.94 -5.43
C GLU A 72 0.50 5.73 -4.67
N LEU A 73 0.14 5.94 -3.40
CA LEU A 73 -0.30 4.91 -2.49
C LEU A 73 -1.80 5.04 -2.20
N SER A 74 -2.49 3.88 -2.21
CA SER A 74 -3.89 3.77 -1.74
C SER A 74 -4.82 4.81 -2.37
N GLN A 75 -4.75 4.95 -3.69
CA GLN A 75 -5.54 5.94 -4.44
C GLN A 75 -7.06 5.76 -4.25
N LEU A 76 -7.52 4.51 -4.06
CA LEU A 76 -8.92 4.15 -3.82
C LEU A 76 -9.26 4.01 -2.32
N ALA A 77 -8.47 4.60 -1.42
CA ALA A 77 -8.84 4.66 -0.01
C ALA A 77 -10.23 5.29 0.16
N ALA A 78 -11.05 4.72 1.04
CA ALA A 78 -12.45 5.10 1.29
C ALA A 78 -13.44 4.80 0.15
N PHE A 79 -13.05 4.14 -0.94
CA PHE A 79 -13.97 3.81 -2.02
C PHE A 79 -15.17 2.98 -1.50
N GLY A 80 -16.41 3.45 -1.77
CA GLY A 80 -17.64 2.85 -1.26
C GLY A 80 -17.80 2.94 0.27
N MET A 81 -17.09 3.86 0.92
CA MET A 81 -17.21 4.19 2.35
C MET A 81 -17.66 5.66 2.49
N TYR A 82 -18.26 5.99 3.64
CA TYR A 82 -18.69 7.36 3.96
C TYR A 82 -19.56 7.99 2.85
N GLU A 83 -20.47 7.21 2.25
CA GLU A 83 -21.33 7.65 1.13
C GLU A 83 -20.54 8.23 -0.06
N ASP A 84 -19.31 7.73 -0.29
CA ASP A 84 -18.34 8.23 -1.28
C ASP A 84 -17.93 9.72 -1.11
N GLU A 85 -18.12 10.29 0.06
CA GLU A 85 -17.79 11.70 0.36
C GLU A 85 -16.28 11.97 0.58
N ALA A 86 -15.47 10.91 0.71
CA ALA A 86 -14.04 11.03 1.00
C ALA A 86 -13.16 10.32 -0.06
N PRO A 87 -13.23 10.70 -1.36
CA PRO A 87 -12.43 10.07 -2.39
C PRO A 87 -10.93 10.13 -2.07
N GLY A 88 -10.24 9.01 -2.26
CA GLY A 88 -8.83 8.87 -1.90
C GLY A 88 -8.53 9.06 -0.40
N GLY A 89 -9.57 9.04 0.46
CA GLY A 89 -9.47 9.34 1.88
C GLY A 89 -9.15 10.80 2.18
N GLY A 90 -9.42 11.74 1.25
CA GLY A 90 -9.17 13.18 1.43
C GLY A 90 -7.68 13.57 1.54
N ILE A 91 -6.77 12.66 1.15
CA ILE A 91 -5.33 12.89 1.23
C ILE A 91 -4.60 12.12 0.12
N ILE A 92 -3.60 12.74 -0.51
CA ILE A 92 -2.72 12.10 -1.48
C ILE A 92 -1.44 11.71 -0.76
N THR A 93 -1.03 10.45 -0.91
CA THR A 93 0.22 9.95 -0.33
C THR A 93 1.01 9.16 -1.38
N GLY A 94 2.32 9.21 -1.30
CA GLY A 94 3.16 8.45 -2.22
C GLY A 94 4.64 8.76 -2.06
N VAL A 95 5.45 8.04 -2.83
CA VAL A 95 6.90 8.25 -2.92
C VAL A 95 7.22 8.88 -4.26
N GLY A 96 7.94 10.00 -4.24
CA GLY A 96 8.39 10.69 -5.44
C GLY A 96 9.73 11.36 -5.26
N ARG A 97 10.30 11.84 -6.35
CA ARG A 97 11.60 12.51 -6.33
C ARG A 97 11.42 14.02 -6.24
N VAL A 98 12.05 14.62 -5.23
CA VAL A 98 12.09 16.06 -4.98
C VAL A 98 13.54 16.48 -4.90
N SER A 99 13.97 17.40 -5.75
CA SER A 99 15.37 17.87 -5.83
C SER A 99 16.39 16.73 -5.86
N GLY A 100 16.12 15.69 -6.66
CA GLY A 100 16.96 14.51 -6.83
C GLY A 100 16.84 13.44 -5.74
N ARG A 101 16.02 13.65 -4.68
CA ARG A 101 15.90 12.74 -3.54
C ARG A 101 14.51 12.11 -3.48
N GLU A 102 14.45 10.83 -3.16
CA GLU A 102 13.18 10.14 -2.92
C GLU A 102 12.63 10.57 -1.56
N CYS A 103 11.38 11.03 -1.56
CA CYS A 103 10.67 11.54 -0.41
C CYS A 103 9.25 10.96 -0.36
N VAL A 104 8.68 10.86 0.83
CA VAL A 104 7.25 10.64 1.01
C VAL A 104 6.54 11.98 0.97
N ALA A 105 5.57 12.13 0.09
CA ALA A 105 4.66 13.27 0.06
C ALA A 105 3.33 12.89 0.74
N VAL A 106 2.85 13.78 1.60
CA VAL A 106 1.54 13.71 2.27
C VAL A 106 0.83 15.02 2.00
N VAL A 107 -0.17 15.00 1.12
CA VAL A 107 -0.83 16.21 0.62
C VAL A 107 -2.31 16.19 0.99
N ASN A 108 -2.74 17.09 1.85
CA ASN A 108 -4.15 17.23 2.17
C ASN A 108 -4.96 17.71 0.97
N ASP A 109 -6.15 17.16 0.78
CA ASP A 109 -7.11 17.62 -0.21
C ASP A 109 -8.24 18.40 0.45
N ALA A 110 -8.09 19.72 0.55
CA ALA A 110 -9.10 20.60 1.13
C ALA A 110 -10.38 20.73 0.27
N THR A 111 -10.37 20.21 -0.97
CA THR A 111 -11.60 20.11 -1.78
C THR A 111 -12.51 18.97 -1.32
N VAL A 112 -11.94 18.00 -0.56
CA VAL A 112 -12.68 16.91 0.08
C VAL A 112 -12.99 17.31 1.52
N LYS A 113 -14.24 17.71 1.77
CA LYS A 113 -14.73 18.08 3.12
C LYS A 113 -13.79 19.03 3.90
N GLY A 114 -13.17 19.99 3.20
CA GLY A 114 -12.26 20.96 3.81
C GLY A 114 -10.96 20.36 4.35
N GLY A 115 -10.52 19.20 3.86
CA GLY A 115 -9.34 18.51 4.36
C GLY A 115 -9.54 17.83 5.72
N THR A 116 -10.78 17.52 6.07
CA THR A 116 -11.14 16.83 7.32
C THR A 116 -10.60 15.40 7.35
N TYR A 117 -10.05 14.99 8.48
CA TYR A 117 -9.53 13.64 8.71
C TYR A 117 -10.63 12.69 9.17
N TYR A 118 -11.04 11.80 8.28
CA TYR A 118 -11.82 10.59 8.58
C TYR A 118 -10.93 9.50 9.21
N PRO A 119 -11.50 8.45 9.80
CA PRO A 119 -10.70 7.32 10.30
C PRO A 119 -9.74 6.74 9.24
N ILE A 120 -10.22 6.64 8.00
CA ILE A 120 -9.40 6.15 6.87
C ILE A 120 -8.29 7.12 6.46
N THR A 121 -8.52 8.43 6.60
CA THR A 121 -7.51 9.47 6.35
C THR A 121 -6.34 9.32 7.31
N VAL A 122 -6.64 9.13 8.60
CA VAL A 122 -5.63 8.85 9.64
C VAL A 122 -4.84 7.60 9.28
N LYS A 123 -5.53 6.50 8.97
CA LYS A 123 -4.89 5.23 8.61
C LYS A 123 -3.97 5.38 7.38
N LYS A 124 -4.38 6.15 6.38
CA LYS A 124 -3.57 6.42 5.17
C LYS A 124 -2.34 7.28 5.49
N HIS A 125 -2.49 8.29 6.32
CA HIS A 125 -1.37 9.12 6.80
C HIS A 125 -0.36 8.28 7.58
N LEU A 126 -0.83 7.47 8.54
CA LEU A 126 0.02 6.57 9.32
C LEU A 126 0.76 5.56 8.43
N ARG A 127 0.10 5.02 7.37
CA ARG A 127 0.77 4.14 6.42
C ARG A 127 1.88 4.86 5.64
N ALA A 128 1.66 6.11 5.23
CA ALA A 128 2.70 6.91 4.58
C ALA A 128 3.91 7.14 5.50
N GLN A 129 3.67 7.44 6.77
CA GLN A 129 4.73 7.57 7.78
C GLN A 129 5.44 6.24 8.06
N GLU A 130 4.72 5.12 8.10
CA GLU A 130 5.32 3.79 8.24
C GLU A 130 6.29 3.49 7.06
N ILE A 131 5.88 3.79 5.84
CA ILE A 131 6.73 3.67 4.65
C ILE A 131 7.95 4.59 4.75
N ALA A 132 7.76 5.83 5.18
CA ALA A 132 8.85 6.76 5.40
C ALA A 132 9.85 6.25 6.44
N LEU A 133 9.37 5.77 7.58
CA LEU A 133 10.20 5.23 8.65
C LEU A 133 10.99 3.99 8.19
N GLN A 134 10.30 3.01 7.60
CA GLN A 134 10.91 1.76 7.17
C GLN A 134 11.96 1.95 6.07
N ASN A 135 11.77 2.95 5.22
CA ASN A 135 12.66 3.23 4.09
C ASN A 135 13.55 4.46 4.31
N ARG A 136 13.49 5.09 5.49
CA ARG A 136 14.24 6.30 5.90
C ARG A 136 14.07 7.46 4.90
N LEU A 137 12.86 7.67 4.39
CA LEU A 137 12.54 8.71 3.42
C LEU A 137 12.12 10.01 4.12
N PRO A 138 12.63 11.17 3.73
CA PRO A 138 12.12 12.46 4.21
C PRO A 138 10.63 12.58 3.95
N CYS A 139 9.87 13.17 4.89
CA CYS A 139 8.44 13.45 4.76
C CYS A 139 8.20 14.90 4.41
N LEU A 140 7.38 15.14 3.38
CA LEU A 140 6.88 16.45 3.01
C LEU A 140 5.38 16.50 3.20
N TYR A 141 4.92 17.35 4.12
CA TYR A 141 3.51 17.55 4.45
C TYR A 141 3.03 18.86 3.80
N LEU A 142 2.16 18.78 2.79
CA LEU A 142 1.46 19.94 2.25
C LEU A 142 0.12 20.05 2.98
N VAL A 143 0.08 20.92 3.99
CA VAL A 143 -1.00 20.95 5.00
C VAL A 143 -2.08 21.93 4.59
N ASP A 144 -3.31 21.44 4.51
CA ASP A 144 -4.53 22.21 4.27
C ASP A 144 -5.72 21.41 4.85
N SER A 145 -5.85 21.41 6.20
CA SER A 145 -6.70 20.49 6.93
C SER A 145 -7.66 21.20 7.88
N GLY A 146 -8.92 20.77 7.86
CA GLY A 146 -9.96 21.17 8.81
C GLY A 146 -9.89 20.46 10.17
N GLY A 147 -8.93 19.55 10.39
CA GLY A 147 -8.83 18.77 11.63
C GLY A 147 -9.63 17.45 11.59
N ALA A 148 -9.95 16.88 12.75
CA ALA A 148 -10.62 15.59 12.87
C ALA A 148 -12.12 15.68 12.49
N PHE A 149 -12.65 14.59 11.91
CA PHE A 149 -14.08 14.45 11.63
C PHE A 149 -14.86 14.21 12.93
N LEU A 150 -15.43 15.26 13.47
CA LEU A 150 -16.07 15.26 14.78
C LEU A 150 -17.22 14.24 14.95
N PRO A 151 -18.08 13.97 13.95
CA PRO A 151 -19.12 12.95 14.07
C PRO A 151 -18.60 11.53 14.36
N GLU A 152 -17.35 11.23 13.99
CA GLU A 152 -16.68 9.94 14.25
C GLU A 152 -15.42 10.10 15.12
N GLN A 153 -15.43 11.07 16.05
CA GLN A 153 -14.26 11.39 16.87
C GLN A 153 -13.75 10.19 17.70
N ASP A 154 -14.62 9.30 18.11
CA ASP A 154 -14.30 8.05 18.81
C ASP A 154 -13.43 7.09 17.98
N LYS A 155 -13.52 7.16 16.65
CA LYS A 155 -12.72 6.36 15.70
C LYS A 155 -11.50 7.11 15.16
N VAL A 156 -11.32 8.38 15.53
CA VAL A 156 -10.23 9.24 15.04
C VAL A 156 -9.24 9.60 16.13
N PHE A 157 -9.69 9.76 17.39
CA PHE A 157 -8.90 10.42 18.43
C PHE A 157 -8.28 9.49 19.48
N PRO A 158 -9.06 8.58 20.19
CA PRO A 158 -8.64 8.08 21.51
C PRO A 158 -7.69 6.87 21.47
N ASP A 159 -7.57 6.14 20.35
CA ASP A 159 -6.84 4.89 20.31
C ASP A 159 -5.40 5.07 19.82
N ARG A 160 -4.60 4.01 19.96
CA ARG A 160 -3.17 3.96 19.62
C ARG A 160 -2.87 4.34 18.19
N GLU A 161 -3.60 3.79 17.21
CA GLU A 161 -3.41 4.02 15.77
C GLU A 161 -4.37 5.10 15.25
N HIS A 162 -4.66 6.11 16.08
CA HIS A 162 -5.48 7.26 15.78
C HIS A 162 -4.63 8.53 15.55
N PHE A 163 -5.27 9.66 15.50
CA PHE A 163 -4.70 10.95 15.11
C PHE A 163 -3.42 11.32 15.86
N GLY A 164 -3.38 11.06 17.19
CA GLY A 164 -2.20 11.31 18.02
C GLY A 164 -0.95 10.52 17.60
N ARG A 165 -1.14 9.36 16.94
CA ARG A 165 -0.02 8.56 16.44
C ARG A 165 0.76 9.25 15.33
N ILE A 166 0.13 10.13 14.55
CA ILE A 166 0.79 10.93 13.51
C ILE A 166 1.92 11.75 14.13
N PHE A 167 1.64 12.42 15.25
CA PHE A 167 2.60 13.29 15.94
C PHE A 167 3.70 12.49 16.64
N TYR A 168 3.32 11.39 17.28
CA TYR A 168 4.28 10.46 17.84
C TYR A 168 5.27 9.98 16.77
N ASN A 169 4.79 9.58 15.61
CA ASN A 169 5.63 9.13 14.51
C ASN A 169 6.54 10.24 13.98
N GLN A 170 6.06 11.49 13.87
CA GLN A 170 6.90 12.62 13.47
C GLN A 170 8.10 12.79 14.43
N ALA A 171 7.84 12.80 15.75
CA ALA A 171 8.89 12.92 16.74
C ALA A 171 9.91 11.78 16.67
N ILE A 172 9.45 10.52 16.54
CA ILE A 172 10.33 9.36 16.43
C ILE A 172 11.12 9.35 15.13
N MET A 173 10.52 9.75 14.01
CA MET A 173 11.21 9.85 12.73
C MET A 173 12.26 10.95 12.73
N SER A 174 11.95 12.13 13.24
CA SER A 174 12.93 13.22 13.43
C SER A 174 14.10 12.77 14.31
N ALA A 175 13.81 12.15 15.46
CA ALA A 175 14.84 11.58 16.34
C ALA A 175 15.72 10.51 15.67
N ALA A 176 15.15 9.74 14.71
CA ALA A 176 15.89 8.80 13.88
C ALA A 176 16.64 9.48 12.72
N GLY A 177 16.63 10.80 12.64
CA GLY A 177 17.25 11.59 11.59
C GLY A 177 16.52 11.47 10.24
N ILE A 178 15.23 11.23 10.22
CA ILE A 178 14.37 11.24 9.02
C ILE A 178 13.69 12.60 8.95
N PRO A 179 14.05 13.49 8.01
CA PRO A 179 13.56 14.86 7.96
C PRO A 179 12.04 14.96 7.82
N GLN A 180 11.45 15.88 8.58
CA GLN A 180 10.04 16.21 8.60
C GLN A 180 9.88 17.67 8.15
N ILE A 181 9.26 17.91 7.00
CA ILE A 181 9.14 19.24 6.39
C ILE A 181 7.66 19.51 6.14
N ALA A 182 7.13 20.61 6.68
CA ALA A 182 5.74 21.01 6.47
C ALA A 182 5.62 22.32 5.69
N ALA A 183 4.66 22.39 4.78
CA ALA A 183 4.22 23.62 4.13
C ALA A 183 2.73 23.83 4.43
N VAL A 184 2.42 24.86 5.23
CA VAL A 184 1.05 25.22 5.61
C VAL A 184 0.46 26.12 4.54
N MET A 185 -0.40 25.54 3.71
CA MET A 185 -0.97 26.14 2.51
C MET A 185 -2.48 26.42 2.68
N GLY A 186 -2.96 26.25 3.89
CA GLY A 186 -4.36 26.47 4.25
C GLY A 186 -4.55 26.37 5.75
N SER A 187 -5.78 26.07 6.16
CA SER A 187 -6.10 25.93 7.57
C SER A 187 -5.34 24.78 8.21
N CYS A 188 -4.89 24.99 9.45
CA CYS A 188 -4.26 23.97 10.28
C CYS A 188 -4.71 24.18 11.72
N THR A 189 -5.82 23.51 12.10
CA THR A 189 -6.56 23.80 13.34
C THR A 189 -6.52 22.62 14.31
N ALA A 190 -6.56 22.92 15.59
CA ALA A 190 -6.61 21.98 16.70
C ALA A 190 -5.44 20.98 16.68
N GLY A 191 -5.72 19.68 16.77
CA GLY A 191 -4.67 18.65 16.70
C GLY A 191 -3.84 18.73 15.43
N GLY A 192 -4.43 19.14 14.29
CA GLY A 192 -3.70 19.31 13.04
C GLY A 192 -2.55 20.33 13.11
N ALA A 193 -2.62 21.31 14.01
CA ALA A 193 -1.58 22.31 14.22
C ALA A 193 -0.22 21.69 14.65
N TYR A 194 -0.22 20.49 15.20
CA TYR A 194 1.00 19.79 15.58
C TYR A 194 1.77 19.23 14.37
N VAL A 195 1.14 19.00 13.22
CA VAL A 195 1.87 18.55 12.02
C VAL A 195 2.97 19.54 11.64
N PRO A 196 2.70 20.84 11.41
CA PRO A 196 3.76 21.81 11.19
C PRO A 196 4.60 22.09 12.43
N ALA A 197 3.98 22.23 13.62
CA ALA A 197 4.71 22.60 14.83
C ALA A 197 5.74 21.55 15.30
N MET A 198 5.62 20.30 14.86
CA MET A 198 6.56 19.20 15.16
C MET A 198 7.43 18.81 13.96
N SER A 199 7.32 19.52 12.85
CA SER A 199 8.24 19.33 11.71
C SER A 199 9.59 19.99 12.00
N ASP A 200 10.64 19.46 11.39
CA ASP A 200 12.01 20.01 11.55
C ASP A 200 12.14 21.39 10.92
N GLU A 201 11.42 21.61 9.80
CA GLU A 201 11.29 22.92 9.16
C GLU A 201 9.83 23.13 8.68
N THR A 202 9.32 24.34 8.94
CA THR A 202 7.93 24.70 8.62
C THR A 202 7.86 25.96 7.78
N ILE A 203 7.12 25.85 6.67
CA ILE A 203 6.82 26.93 5.73
C ILE A 203 5.35 27.33 5.92
N ILE A 204 5.04 28.62 5.90
CA ILE A 204 3.64 29.10 5.96
C ILE A 204 3.35 30.09 4.84
N VAL A 205 2.20 29.92 4.17
CA VAL A 205 1.77 30.77 3.06
C VAL A 205 0.97 31.95 3.58
N LYS A 206 1.39 33.16 3.21
CA LYS A 206 0.69 34.42 3.52
C LYS A 206 -0.78 34.40 3.09
N GLY A 207 -1.65 34.82 3.99
CA GLY A 207 -3.08 35.01 3.71
C GLY A 207 -3.87 33.72 3.51
N HIS A 208 -3.19 32.56 3.46
CA HIS A 208 -3.84 31.24 3.32
C HIS A 208 -3.51 30.32 4.48
N GLY A 209 -2.24 30.24 4.85
CA GLY A 209 -1.77 29.38 5.92
C GLY A 209 -2.12 29.94 7.28
N THR A 210 -2.74 29.11 8.12
CA THR A 210 -3.00 29.47 9.52
C THR A 210 -2.71 28.28 10.42
N ILE A 211 -2.09 28.54 11.57
CA ILE A 211 -1.79 27.53 12.60
C ILE A 211 -2.35 28.03 13.92
N PHE A 212 -3.28 27.32 14.52
CA PHE A 212 -3.76 27.64 15.87
C PHE A 212 -4.41 26.41 16.53
N LEU A 213 -4.27 26.30 17.85
CA LEU A 213 -4.88 25.22 18.62
C LEU A 213 -6.39 25.45 18.78
N GLY A 214 -6.81 26.69 18.91
CA GLY A 214 -8.20 27.10 18.95
C GLY A 214 -8.48 28.18 17.93
N GLY A 215 -9.38 27.93 16.98
CA GLY A 215 -9.75 28.92 15.96
C GLY A 215 -10.53 30.11 16.51
N PRO A 216 -10.72 31.21 15.73
CA PRO A 216 -11.40 32.43 16.17
C PRO A 216 -12.74 32.22 16.86
N PRO A 217 -13.63 31.26 16.45
CA PRO A 217 -14.87 31.01 17.17
C PRO A 217 -14.66 30.48 18.59
N LEU A 218 -13.63 29.62 18.79
CA LEU A 218 -13.31 29.11 20.12
C LEU A 218 -12.70 30.20 21.00
N VAL A 219 -11.81 31.04 20.47
CA VAL A 219 -11.21 32.17 21.17
C VAL A 219 -12.30 33.14 21.65
N LYS A 220 -13.22 33.49 20.74
CA LYS A 220 -14.38 34.34 21.08
C LYS A 220 -15.25 33.75 22.20
N ALA A 221 -15.50 32.43 22.13
CA ALA A 221 -16.33 31.76 23.16
C ALA A 221 -15.63 31.68 24.52
N ALA A 222 -14.29 31.48 24.51
CA ALA A 222 -13.50 31.29 25.74
C ALA A 222 -13.08 32.59 26.41
N THR A 223 -12.73 33.62 25.65
CA THR A 223 -12.13 34.86 26.15
C THR A 223 -12.93 36.12 25.82
N GLY A 224 -13.94 36.03 24.93
CA GLY A 224 -14.67 37.19 24.40
C GLY A 224 -13.92 37.98 23.32
N GLU A 225 -12.67 37.62 23.02
CA GLU A 225 -11.84 38.31 22.04
C GLU A 225 -12.33 38.06 20.61
N ILE A 226 -12.39 39.11 19.79
CA ILE A 226 -12.72 39.03 18.38
C ILE A 226 -11.43 39.22 17.58
N VAL A 227 -10.97 38.16 16.91
CA VAL A 227 -9.71 38.14 16.19
C VAL A 227 -9.92 37.44 14.83
N SER A 228 -9.26 37.96 13.80
CA SER A 228 -9.25 37.28 12.49
C SER A 228 -8.29 36.07 12.48
N PRO A 229 -8.46 35.09 11.56
CA PRO A 229 -7.53 33.96 11.43
C PRO A 229 -6.08 34.39 11.20
N GLU A 230 -5.85 35.45 10.41
CA GLU A 230 -4.50 35.95 10.11
C GLU A 230 -3.85 36.61 11.34
N GLU A 231 -4.61 37.37 12.12
CA GLU A 231 -4.13 37.98 13.39
C GLU A 231 -3.89 36.93 14.47
N LEU A 232 -4.67 35.84 14.50
CA LEU A 232 -4.55 34.81 15.53
C LEU A 232 -3.38 33.88 15.26
N GLY A 233 -3.17 33.44 14.00
CA GLY A 233 -2.18 32.45 13.67
C GLY A 233 -1.79 32.41 12.20
N GLY A 234 -1.74 33.57 11.55
CA GLY A 234 -1.28 33.69 10.16
C GLY A 234 0.23 33.74 10.00
N ALA A 235 0.66 33.92 8.77
CA ALA A 235 2.07 33.83 8.40
C ALA A 235 2.96 34.86 9.11
N GLU A 236 2.52 36.12 9.23
CA GLU A 236 3.27 37.19 9.92
C GLU A 236 3.46 36.86 11.41
N VAL A 237 2.42 36.34 12.08
CA VAL A 237 2.49 35.97 13.49
C VAL A 237 3.49 34.87 13.71
N HIS A 238 3.43 33.80 12.92
CA HIS A 238 4.23 32.61 13.16
C HIS A 238 5.67 32.72 12.69
N THR A 239 5.97 33.56 11.70
CA THR A 239 7.37 33.76 11.26
C THR A 239 8.11 34.87 11.99
N ARG A 240 7.38 35.84 12.58
CA ARG A 240 8.01 37.04 13.18
C ARG A 240 7.84 37.16 14.69
N GLN A 241 6.78 36.56 15.26
CA GLN A 241 6.48 36.74 16.68
C GLN A 241 6.63 35.44 17.46
N SER A 242 5.93 34.36 17.05
CA SER A 242 5.91 33.11 17.80
C SER A 242 7.04 32.14 17.44
N GLY A 243 7.61 32.24 16.24
CA GLY A 243 8.64 31.33 15.76
C GLY A 243 8.14 29.92 15.48
N VAL A 244 6.83 29.69 15.31
CA VAL A 244 6.27 28.37 14.97
C VAL A 244 6.54 27.98 13.53
N ALA A 245 6.73 28.96 12.64
CA ALA A 245 7.13 28.73 11.27
C ALA A 245 8.46 29.42 10.96
N ASP A 246 9.32 28.74 10.19
CA ASP A 246 10.67 29.18 9.86
C ASP A 246 10.71 30.01 8.58
N HIS A 247 9.80 29.72 7.65
CA HIS A 247 9.82 30.29 6.31
C HIS A 247 8.49 30.93 5.94
N TYR A 248 8.55 32.21 5.49
CA TYR A 248 7.42 32.96 5.00
C TYR A 248 7.31 32.83 3.48
N ALA A 249 6.22 32.27 2.99
CA ALA A 249 5.95 32.13 1.57
C ALA A 249 4.87 33.07 1.08
N GLN A 250 5.06 33.67 -0.11
CA GLN A 250 4.11 34.62 -0.70
C GLN A 250 2.84 33.93 -1.25
N ASN A 251 2.97 32.67 -1.71
CA ASN A 251 1.91 31.86 -2.32
C ASN A 251 2.35 30.39 -2.35
N ASP A 252 1.46 29.51 -2.84
CA ASP A 252 1.68 28.06 -2.95
C ASP A 252 2.96 27.71 -3.75
N THR A 253 3.17 28.36 -4.88
CA THR A 253 4.36 28.11 -5.72
C THR A 253 5.66 28.47 -4.99
N HIS A 254 5.67 29.59 -4.27
CA HIS A 254 6.84 29.99 -3.48
C HIS A 254 7.09 29.02 -2.31
N ALA A 255 6.04 28.56 -1.61
CA ALA A 255 6.17 27.56 -0.56
C ALA A 255 6.77 26.25 -1.07
N ILE A 256 6.33 25.79 -2.24
CA ILE A 256 6.87 24.59 -2.88
C ILE A 256 8.34 24.78 -3.28
N SER A 257 8.70 25.96 -3.79
CA SER A 257 10.11 26.30 -4.11
C SER A 257 11.00 26.23 -2.86
N ILE A 258 10.54 26.77 -1.73
CA ILE A 258 11.25 26.70 -0.45
C ILE A 258 11.40 25.24 -0.01
N ALA A 259 10.32 24.45 -0.04
CA ALA A 259 10.35 23.04 0.32
C ALA A 259 11.36 22.25 -0.53
N ARG A 260 11.42 22.50 -1.84
CA ARG A 260 12.41 21.90 -2.75
C ARG A 260 13.84 22.31 -2.39
N THR A 261 14.06 23.55 -1.99
CA THR A 261 15.37 24.06 -1.54
C THR A 261 15.80 23.39 -0.24
N ILE A 262 14.90 23.23 0.73
CA ILE A 262 15.16 22.49 1.98
C ILE A 262 15.61 21.06 1.66
N VAL A 263 14.86 20.36 0.78
CA VAL A 263 15.21 18.99 0.38
C VAL A 263 16.58 18.93 -0.31
N ALA A 264 16.92 19.90 -1.15
CA ALA A 264 18.24 19.97 -1.79
C ALA A 264 19.39 20.05 -0.77
N ASN A 265 19.16 20.72 0.36
CA ASN A 265 20.14 20.97 1.41
C ASN A 265 20.25 19.86 2.47
N LEU A 266 19.46 18.78 2.41
CA LEU A 266 19.42 17.73 3.44
C LEU A 266 20.72 16.93 3.62
N ASN A 267 21.69 17.04 2.72
CA ASN A 267 22.96 16.31 2.76
C ASN A 267 22.82 14.80 3.08
N ARG A 268 21.92 14.13 2.38
CA ARG A 268 21.61 12.70 2.59
C ARG A 268 21.86 11.89 1.32
N PRO A 269 23.07 11.45 1.04
CA PRO A 269 23.35 10.60 -0.12
C PRO A 269 22.67 9.24 0.06
N LYS A 270 22.12 8.71 -1.03
CA LYS A 270 21.62 7.32 -1.08
C LYS A 270 22.80 6.38 -1.26
N ASN A 271 22.99 5.46 -0.32
CA ASN A 271 24.07 4.48 -0.39
C ASN A 271 23.49 3.10 -0.71
N VAL A 272 23.59 2.70 -1.97
CA VAL A 272 23.11 1.39 -2.44
C VAL A 272 24.23 0.37 -2.34
N THR A 273 24.06 -0.63 -1.47
CA THR A 273 25.05 -1.70 -1.25
C THR A 273 24.84 -2.92 -2.17
N LEU A 274 23.74 -2.98 -2.92
CA LEU A 274 23.44 -4.08 -3.83
C LEU A 274 24.28 -4.01 -5.11
N ALA A 275 24.66 -5.18 -5.63
CA ALA A 275 25.32 -5.31 -6.93
C ALA A 275 24.32 -5.05 -8.08
N LEU A 276 24.23 -3.80 -8.52
CA LEU A 276 23.36 -3.39 -9.62
C LEU A 276 23.90 -3.84 -10.98
N ARG A 277 22.99 -3.97 -11.95
CA ARG A 277 23.32 -4.14 -13.38
C ARG A 277 22.50 -3.16 -14.21
N GLU A 278 22.88 -2.97 -15.45
CA GLU A 278 22.05 -2.25 -16.41
C GLU A 278 20.70 -2.98 -16.56
N PRO A 279 19.57 -2.25 -16.52
CA PRO A 279 18.24 -2.83 -16.73
C PRO A 279 18.11 -3.42 -18.13
N VAL A 280 17.49 -4.59 -18.22
CA VAL A 280 17.16 -5.25 -19.49
C VAL A 280 15.66 -5.53 -19.52
N GLU A 281 15.00 -5.16 -20.63
CA GLU A 281 13.58 -5.46 -20.76
C GLU A 281 13.32 -6.97 -20.80
N PRO A 282 12.17 -7.44 -20.27
CA PRO A 282 11.73 -8.82 -20.46
C PRO A 282 11.59 -9.18 -21.94
N LEU A 283 11.80 -10.43 -22.29
CA LEU A 283 11.63 -10.92 -23.67
C LEU A 283 10.15 -10.97 -24.11
N TYR A 284 9.24 -11.00 -23.14
CA TYR A 284 7.80 -11.10 -23.39
C TYR A 284 7.12 -9.80 -22.97
N PRO A 285 6.18 -9.29 -23.79
CA PRO A 285 5.51 -8.02 -23.51
C PRO A 285 4.72 -8.03 -22.19
N ALA A 286 4.82 -6.95 -21.40
CA ALA A 286 4.09 -6.83 -20.14
C ALA A 286 2.56 -6.92 -20.31
N GLY A 287 2.01 -6.48 -21.45
CA GLY A 287 0.57 -6.59 -21.75
C GLY A 287 0.06 -8.03 -21.83
N GLU A 288 0.93 -9.03 -22.08
CA GLU A 288 0.55 -10.44 -22.04
C GLU A 288 0.21 -10.93 -20.64
N LEU A 289 0.59 -10.19 -19.57
CA LEU A 289 0.17 -10.50 -18.20
C LEU A 289 -1.35 -10.55 -18.04
N HIS A 290 -2.11 -9.89 -18.89
CA HIS A 290 -3.57 -9.96 -18.90
C HIS A 290 -4.09 -11.37 -19.19
N GLY A 291 -3.39 -12.17 -19.99
CA GLY A 291 -3.81 -13.53 -20.37
C GLY A 291 -3.18 -14.65 -19.53
N VAL A 292 -2.25 -14.32 -18.61
CA VAL A 292 -1.51 -15.34 -17.83
C VAL A 292 -2.38 -16.02 -16.79
N ILE A 293 -3.21 -15.27 -16.07
CA ILE A 293 -4.06 -15.82 -15.01
C ILE A 293 -5.40 -16.23 -15.60
N PRO A 294 -5.77 -17.54 -15.53
CA PRO A 294 -7.06 -18.00 -16.01
C PRO A 294 -8.25 -17.32 -15.28
N GLU A 295 -9.31 -16.99 -16.01
CA GLU A 295 -10.56 -16.50 -15.43
C GLU A 295 -11.21 -17.57 -14.54
N ASP A 296 -11.22 -18.83 -14.99
CA ASP A 296 -11.61 -19.97 -14.16
C ASP A 296 -10.51 -20.29 -13.14
N LYS A 297 -10.75 -19.91 -11.88
CA LYS A 297 -9.82 -20.10 -10.76
C LYS A 297 -9.45 -21.58 -10.49
N ARG A 298 -10.17 -22.54 -11.06
CA ARG A 298 -9.86 -23.99 -10.94
C ARG A 298 -8.82 -24.45 -11.95
N LYS A 299 -8.58 -23.66 -12.99
CA LYS A 299 -7.57 -24.00 -14.00
C LYS A 299 -6.17 -23.70 -13.47
N PRO A 300 -5.25 -24.67 -13.56
CA PRO A 300 -3.86 -24.44 -13.23
C PRO A 300 -3.18 -23.56 -14.27
N TYR A 301 -2.17 -22.82 -13.85
CA TYR A 301 -1.25 -22.08 -14.72
C TYR A 301 0.16 -22.17 -14.14
N ASP A 302 1.17 -21.94 -14.97
CA ASP A 302 2.57 -21.89 -14.52
C ASP A 302 2.93 -20.44 -14.17
N VAL A 303 3.24 -20.18 -12.91
CA VAL A 303 3.60 -18.83 -12.44
C VAL A 303 4.87 -18.28 -13.08
N ARG A 304 5.71 -19.16 -13.69
CA ARG A 304 6.88 -18.74 -14.49
C ARG A 304 6.48 -17.83 -15.63
N GLU A 305 5.26 -17.96 -16.16
CA GLU A 305 4.75 -17.10 -17.22
C GLU A 305 4.56 -15.64 -16.73
N ALA A 306 4.12 -15.46 -15.49
CA ALA A 306 4.05 -14.12 -14.90
C ALA A 306 5.47 -13.58 -14.63
N VAL A 307 6.34 -14.39 -14.03
CA VAL A 307 7.72 -14.01 -13.71
C VAL A 307 8.48 -13.58 -14.98
N ALA A 308 8.34 -14.34 -16.08
CA ALA A 308 9.01 -14.06 -17.35
C ALA A 308 8.68 -12.69 -17.96
N ARG A 309 7.53 -12.09 -17.58
CA ARG A 309 7.08 -10.77 -18.06
C ARG A 309 7.38 -9.63 -17.07
N ILE A 310 7.99 -9.98 -15.94
CA ILE A 310 8.32 -9.01 -14.87
C ILE A 310 9.85 -8.84 -14.73
N VAL A 311 10.61 -9.92 -14.82
CA VAL A 311 12.05 -9.90 -14.54
C VAL A 311 12.90 -9.56 -15.77
N ASP A 312 14.07 -8.99 -15.52
CA ASP A 312 15.03 -8.59 -16.55
C ASP A 312 15.40 -9.77 -17.45
N ALA A 313 15.40 -9.56 -18.77
CA ALA A 313 15.71 -10.53 -19.81
C ALA A 313 14.91 -11.85 -19.70
N SER A 314 13.81 -11.88 -18.92
CA SER A 314 13.06 -13.08 -18.56
C SER A 314 13.93 -14.19 -17.93
N GLU A 315 14.99 -13.79 -17.23
CA GLU A 315 15.95 -14.70 -16.60
C GLU A 315 15.56 -15.02 -15.15
N LEU A 316 15.64 -16.31 -14.81
CA LEU A 316 15.44 -16.82 -13.45
C LEU A 316 16.43 -17.95 -13.16
N ASP A 317 17.19 -17.82 -12.09
CA ASP A 317 18.00 -18.90 -11.52
C ASP A 317 17.17 -19.62 -10.45
N GLU A 318 16.46 -20.67 -10.88
CA GLU A 318 15.47 -21.36 -10.04
C GLU A 318 16.17 -22.21 -8.96
N PHE A 319 15.83 -21.96 -7.71
CA PHE A 319 16.32 -22.70 -6.55
C PHE A 319 15.43 -23.91 -6.26
N LYS A 320 16.00 -25.11 -6.17
CA LYS A 320 15.31 -26.39 -5.92
C LYS A 320 14.14 -26.61 -6.89
N ALA A 321 14.41 -26.54 -8.20
CA ALA A 321 13.40 -26.66 -9.25
C ALA A 321 12.54 -27.93 -9.13
N ASP A 322 13.16 -29.06 -8.77
CA ASP A 322 12.52 -30.38 -8.70
C ASP A 322 11.94 -30.73 -7.33
N TYR A 323 12.09 -29.85 -6.32
CA TYR A 323 11.57 -30.07 -4.97
C TYR A 323 10.54 -29.01 -4.60
N GLY A 324 9.42 -29.42 -4.01
CA GLY A 324 8.35 -28.49 -3.60
C GLY A 324 7.84 -27.66 -4.79
N THR A 325 7.48 -28.31 -5.90
CA THR A 325 7.20 -27.70 -7.21
C THR A 325 5.99 -26.78 -7.23
N THR A 326 5.14 -26.82 -6.19
CA THR A 326 4.00 -25.89 -6.03
C THR A 326 4.39 -24.52 -5.48
N LEU A 327 5.68 -24.32 -5.19
CA LEU A 327 6.28 -23.02 -4.89
C LEU A 327 7.49 -22.80 -5.80
N LEU A 328 7.47 -21.75 -6.58
CA LEU A 328 8.62 -21.27 -7.34
C LEU A 328 9.49 -20.41 -6.45
N THR A 329 10.80 -20.70 -6.40
CA THR A 329 11.80 -19.85 -5.76
C THR A 329 12.98 -19.67 -6.66
N GLY A 330 13.57 -18.50 -6.76
CA GLY A 330 14.72 -18.27 -7.60
C GLY A 330 15.26 -16.83 -7.53
N PHE A 331 16.47 -16.65 -8.00
CA PHE A 331 17.12 -15.35 -8.11
C PHE A 331 16.87 -14.75 -9.48
N ALA A 332 16.55 -13.47 -9.52
CA ALA A 332 16.28 -12.71 -10.73
C ALA A 332 16.75 -11.25 -10.57
N ARG A 333 16.45 -10.43 -11.56
CA ARG A 333 16.61 -8.98 -11.49
C ARG A 333 15.35 -8.26 -11.95
N ILE A 334 15.09 -7.10 -11.37
CA ILE A 334 14.04 -6.18 -11.81
C ILE A 334 14.68 -4.80 -11.89
N TRP A 335 14.70 -4.20 -13.08
CA TRP A 335 15.38 -2.92 -13.33
C TRP A 335 16.83 -2.91 -12.81
N GLY A 336 17.58 -4.00 -13.06
CA GLY A 336 18.95 -4.17 -12.63
C GLY A 336 19.14 -4.51 -11.15
N TYR A 337 18.12 -4.35 -10.31
CA TYR A 337 18.16 -4.72 -8.90
C TYR A 337 18.07 -6.23 -8.71
N PRO A 338 18.97 -6.86 -7.93
CA PRO A 338 18.85 -8.27 -7.58
C PRO A 338 17.62 -8.48 -6.67
N ILE A 339 16.87 -9.56 -6.93
CA ILE A 339 15.67 -9.91 -6.19
C ILE A 339 15.53 -11.42 -6.05
N GLY A 340 15.08 -11.90 -4.89
CA GLY A 340 14.64 -13.28 -4.68
C GLY A 340 13.13 -13.37 -4.93
N ILE A 341 12.72 -14.26 -5.82
CA ILE A 341 11.32 -14.52 -6.17
C ILE A 341 10.80 -15.67 -5.33
N VAL A 342 9.65 -15.50 -4.70
CA VAL A 342 8.85 -16.54 -4.03
C VAL A 342 7.44 -16.47 -4.61
N ALA A 343 7.05 -17.43 -5.42
CA ALA A 343 5.78 -17.34 -6.14
C ALA A 343 4.98 -18.65 -6.04
N ASN A 344 3.68 -18.56 -5.81
CA ASN A 344 2.82 -19.72 -5.74
C ASN A 344 2.59 -20.33 -7.13
N ASN A 345 2.77 -21.64 -7.21
CA ASN A 345 2.46 -22.45 -8.37
C ASN A 345 1.47 -23.57 -8.01
N GLY A 346 0.64 -23.33 -7.01
CA GLY A 346 -0.35 -24.27 -6.47
C GLY A 346 -0.48 -24.18 -4.95
N ILE A 347 -1.07 -25.23 -4.36
CA ILE A 347 -1.26 -25.38 -2.91
C ILE A 347 0.11 -25.59 -2.23
N LEU A 348 0.29 -25.05 -1.03
CA LEU A 348 1.51 -25.27 -0.25
C LEU A 348 1.46 -26.61 0.48
N PHE A 349 2.46 -27.45 0.19
CA PHE A 349 2.78 -28.71 0.89
C PHE A 349 3.95 -28.47 1.85
N SER A 350 4.26 -29.47 2.69
CA SER A 350 5.39 -29.42 3.63
C SER A 350 6.71 -29.11 2.91
N GLU A 351 6.99 -29.82 1.81
CA GLU A 351 8.19 -29.62 0.99
C GLU A 351 8.25 -28.20 0.37
N SER A 352 7.12 -27.65 -0.04
CA SER A 352 7.05 -26.28 -0.56
C SER A 352 7.34 -25.25 0.53
N ALA A 353 6.80 -25.45 1.74
CA ALA A 353 7.07 -24.60 2.90
C ALA A 353 8.54 -24.66 3.34
N LEU A 354 9.14 -25.85 3.37
CA LEU A 354 10.57 -26.04 3.70
C LEU A 354 11.48 -25.39 2.64
N LYS A 355 11.14 -25.52 1.36
CA LYS A 355 11.83 -24.85 0.25
C LYS A 355 11.75 -23.32 0.41
N GLY A 356 10.55 -22.79 0.71
CA GLY A 356 10.32 -21.36 0.91
C GLY A 356 11.12 -20.81 2.09
N ALA A 357 11.09 -21.50 3.25
CA ALA A 357 11.86 -21.12 4.43
C ALA A 357 13.37 -21.05 4.10
N HIS A 358 13.94 -22.09 3.53
CA HIS A 358 15.36 -22.14 3.17
C HIS A 358 15.74 -21.02 2.18
N PHE A 359 14.91 -20.76 1.17
CA PHE A 359 15.18 -19.71 0.20
C PHE A 359 15.15 -18.31 0.80
N ILE A 360 14.19 -18.05 1.70
CA ILE A 360 14.11 -16.78 2.44
C ILE A 360 15.34 -16.59 3.33
N GLU A 361 15.82 -17.63 3.99
CA GLU A 361 17.06 -17.60 4.77
C GLU A 361 18.28 -17.25 3.91
N LEU A 362 18.41 -17.88 2.72
CA LEU A 362 19.47 -17.54 1.76
C LEU A 362 19.43 -16.08 1.30
N CYS A 363 18.25 -15.59 0.95
CA CYS A 363 18.09 -14.19 0.56
C CYS A 363 18.44 -13.24 1.72
N SER A 364 18.01 -13.57 2.92
CA SER A 364 18.29 -12.79 4.14
C SER A 364 19.79 -12.74 4.43
N GLN A 365 20.50 -13.87 4.35
CA GLN A 365 21.96 -13.95 4.53
C GLN A 365 22.72 -13.12 3.48
N ARG A 366 22.23 -13.11 2.24
CA ARG A 366 22.85 -12.40 1.12
C ARG A 366 22.45 -10.93 0.99
N GLY A 367 21.54 -10.45 1.85
CA GLY A 367 21.00 -9.09 1.77
C GLY A 367 20.19 -8.83 0.50
N ILE A 368 19.58 -9.87 -0.11
CA ILE A 368 18.80 -9.77 -1.35
C ILE A 368 17.32 -9.52 -1.00
N PRO A 369 16.70 -8.43 -1.50
CA PRO A 369 15.27 -8.19 -1.33
C PRO A 369 14.41 -9.33 -1.87
N LEU A 370 13.21 -9.51 -1.32
CA LEU A 370 12.28 -10.59 -1.66
C LEU A 370 11.02 -10.04 -2.33
N LEU A 371 10.59 -10.69 -3.40
CA LEU A 371 9.29 -10.49 -4.04
C LEU A 371 8.42 -11.74 -3.84
N PHE A 372 7.23 -11.54 -3.27
CA PHE A 372 6.20 -12.55 -3.11
C PHE A 372 5.09 -12.32 -4.15
N LEU A 373 4.88 -13.29 -5.03
CA LEU A 373 3.74 -13.29 -5.95
C LEU A 373 2.70 -14.29 -5.42
N GLN A 374 1.60 -13.76 -4.88
CA GLN A 374 0.56 -14.57 -4.26
C GLN A 374 -0.53 -14.97 -5.24
N ASN A 375 -0.72 -16.27 -5.41
CA ASN A 375 -1.94 -16.90 -5.88
C ASN A 375 -2.12 -18.21 -5.11
N ILE A 376 -2.55 -18.10 -3.86
CA ILE A 376 -2.57 -19.19 -2.88
C ILE A 376 -3.98 -19.46 -2.36
N SER A 377 -4.39 -20.71 -2.40
CA SER A 377 -5.63 -21.21 -1.79
C SER A 377 -5.45 -21.70 -0.35
N GLY A 378 -4.21 -21.88 0.11
CA GLY A 378 -3.87 -22.32 1.46
C GLY A 378 -2.80 -23.39 1.50
N PHE A 379 -2.51 -23.88 2.71
CA PHE A 379 -1.74 -25.10 2.93
C PHE A 379 -2.63 -26.32 2.69
N MET A 380 -2.03 -27.44 2.28
CA MET A 380 -2.74 -28.68 2.10
C MET A 380 -3.30 -29.18 3.44
N VAL A 381 -4.52 -29.71 3.42
CA VAL A 381 -5.22 -30.22 4.59
C VAL A 381 -5.48 -31.72 4.48
N GLY A 382 -5.73 -32.39 5.61
CA GLY A 382 -6.11 -33.79 5.68
C GLY A 382 -5.20 -34.61 6.59
N LYS A 383 -5.73 -35.73 7.10
CA LYS A 383 -5.07 -36.60 8.11
C LYS A 383 -3.61 -36.95 7.80
N LYS A 384 -3.31 -37.25 6.53
CA LYS A 384 -1.95 -37.58 6.08
C LYS A 384 -0.99 -36.42 6.25
N TYR A 385 -1.42 -35.20 5.90
CA TYR A 385 -0.59 -33.99 5.92
C TYR A 385 -0.43 -33.45 7.34
N GLU A 386 -1.49 -33.50 8.15
CA GLU A 386 -1.42 -33.15 9.58
C GLU A 386 -0.45 -34.09 10.32
N ALA A 387 -0.59 -35.41 10.14
CA ALA A 387 0.30 -36.39 10.73
C ALA A 387 1.75 -36.28 10.19
N GLY A 388 1.92 -35.80 8.94
CA GLY A 388 3.21 -35.51 8.31
C GLY A 388 3.90 -34.24 8.82
N GLY A 389 3.21 -33.42 9.63
CA GLY A 389 3.76 -32.22 10.26
C GLY A 389 3.65 -30.95 9.43
N ILE A 390 2.63 -30.83 8.57
CA ILE A 390 2.42 -29.62 7.72
C ILE A 390 2.32 -28.34 8.56
N ALA A 391 1.75 -28.41 9.76
CA ALA A 391 1.64 -27.25 10.64
C ALA A 391 3.03 -26.73 11.06
N LYS A 392 3.96 -27.62 11.45
CA LYS A 392 5.33 -27.22 11.82
C LYS A 392 6.14 -26.74 10.62
N ASP A 393 5.97 -27.35 9.47
CA ASP A 393 6.71 -26.98 8.26
C ASP A 393 6.19 -25.66 7.68
N GLY A 394 4.87 -25.46 7.69
CA GLY A 394 4.26 -24.16 7.38
C GLY A 394 4.72 -23.06 8.34
N ALA A 395 4.78 -23.35 9.65
CA ALA A 395 5.27 -22.41 10.66
C ALA A 395 6.73 -21.99 10.43
N LYS A 396 7.59 -22.88 9.90
CA LYS A 396 8.99 -22.51 9.53
C LYS A 396 9.00 -21.43 8.46
N MET A 397 8.20 -21.59 7.40
CA MET A 397 8.10 -20.58 6.34
C MET A 397 7.53 -19.25 6.88
N VAL A 398 6.48 -19.30 7.68
CA VAL A 398 5.89 -18.11 8.33
C VAL A 398 6.91 -17.41 9.23
N THR A 399 7.69 -18.17 10.01
CA THR A 399 8.77 -17.63 10.86
C THR A 399 9.87 -16.98 10.02
N ALA A 400 10.30 -17.64 8.94
CA ALA A 400 11.30 -17.09 8.04
C ALA A 400 10.85 -15.75 7.42
N VAL A 401 9.60 -15.67 6.96
CA VAL A 401 9.01 -14.42 6.45
C VAL A 401 8.97 -13.32 7.52
N ALA A 402 8.53 -13.66 8.73
CA ALA A 402 8.38 -12.70 9.83
C ALA A 402 9.72 -12.13 10.29
N CYS A 403 10.75 -12.98 10.41
CA CYS A 403 12.07 -12.60 10.92
C CYS A 403 12.96 -11.92 9.88
N SER A 404 12.73 -12.18 8.59
CA SER A 404 13.54 -11.60 7.51
C SER A 404 13.50 -10.06 7.52
N ARG A 405 14.69 -9.43 7.51
CA ARG A 405 14.89 -7.98 7.55
C ARG A 405 15.18 -7.36 6.18
N VAL A 406 15.45 -8.18 5.16
CA VAL A 406 15.56 -7.64 3.80
C VAL A 406 14.24 -7.02 3.36
N PRO A 407 14.25 -6.01 2.48
CA PRO A 407 13.03 -5.45 1.92
C PRO A 407 12.16 -6.55 1.30
N LYS A 408 10.90 -6.60 1.67
CA LYS A 408 9.90 -7.56 1.17
C LYS A 408 8.82 -6.81 0.40
N PHE A 409 8.49 -7.30 -0.78
CA PHE A 409 7.43 -6.76 -1.63
C PHE A 409 6.43 -7.87 -1.92
N THR A 410 5.15 -7.54 -1.94
CA THR A 410 4.09 -8.52 -2.22
C THR A 410 3.18 -8.01 -3.31
N VAL A 411 2.88 -8.87 -4.28
CA VAL A 411 1.82 -8.63 -5.27
C VAL A 411 0.86 -9.80 -5.23
N ILE A 412 -0.39 -9.53 -4.91
CA ILE A 412 -1.47 -10.53 -4.95
C ILE A 412 -2.00 -10.57 -6.37
N ILE A 413 -1.58 -11.58 -7.13
CA ILE A 413 -1.90 -11.75 -8.55
C ILE A 413 -3.16 -12.60 -8.79
N GLY A 414 -3.70 -13.20 -7.71
CA GLY A 414 -4.89 -14.04 -7.73
C GLY A 414 -5.46 -14.22 -6.34
N GLY A 415 -5.58 -15.47 -5.86
CA GLY A 415 -6.07 -15.77 -4.52
C GLY A 415 -5.06 -15.46 -3.41
N SER A 416 -5.55 -15.05 -2.25
CA SER A 416 -4.76 -14.90 -1.02
C SER A 416 -5.61 -15.35 0.17
N PHE A 417 -5.53 -16.64 0.51
CA PHE A 417 -6.44 -17.26 1.45
C PHE A 417 -5.72 -17.91 2.64
N GLY A 418 -6.32 -17.72 3.84
CA GLY A 418 -5.93 -18.38 5.08
C GLY A 418 -4.47 -18.17 5.46
N ALA A 419 -3.87 -19.17 6.10
CA ALA A 419 -2.46 -19.13 6.54
C ALA A 419 -1.46 -19.08 5.36
N GLY A 420 -1.89 -19.40 4.13
CA GLY A 420 -1.10 -19.19 2.93
C GLY A 420 -0.72 -17.71 2.73
N ASN A 421 -1.62 -16.79 3.06
CA ASN A 421 -1.33 -15.35 3.09
C ASN A 421 -0.14 -15.03 4.01
N TYR A 422 -0.02 -15.68 5.16
CA TYR A 422 1.05 -15.45 6.13
C TYR A 422 2.40 -15.93 5.60
N GLY A 423 2.46 -17.16 5.09
CA GLY A 423 3.67 -17.73 4.48
C GLY A 423 4.15 -16.98 3.24
N MET A 424 3.25 -16.28 2.55
CA MET A 424 3.53 -15.50 1.36
C MET A 424 3.61 -13.99 1.62
N CYS A 425 3.96 -13.58 2.85
CA CYS A 425 4.18 -12.19 3.23
C CYS A 425 2.96 -11.29 3.00
N GLY A 426 1.79 -11.66 3.56
CA GLY A 426 0.62 -10.80 3.58
C GLY A 426 0.83 -9.54 4.45
N ARG A 427 -0.18 -8.66 4.49
CA ARG A 427 -0.08 -7.33 5.13
C ARG A 427 0.45 -7.36 6.57
N ALA A 428 0.04 -8.35 7.37
CA ALA A 428 0.47 -8.49 8.78
C ALA A 428 1.94 -8.89 8.94
N PHE A 429 2.61 -9.36 7.87
CA PHE A 429 4.01 -9.81 7.90
C PHE A 429 5.01 -8.74 7.43
N GLY A 430 4.57 -7.49 7.39
CA GLY A 430 5.41 -6.32 7.21
C GLY A 430 6.12 -6.23 5.87
N PRO A 431 5.41 -6.45 4.72
CA PRO A 431 5.99 -6.07 3.44
C PRO A 431 6.22 -4.55 3.40
N ARG A 432 7.33 -4.12 2.81
CA ARG A 432 7.58 -2.69 2.58
C ARG A 432 6.45 -2.08 1.77
N PHE A 433 5.97 -2.84 0.75
CA PHE A 433 4.81 -2.51 -0.06
C PHE A 433 4.06 -3.78 -0.43
N LEU A 434 2.74 -3.65 -0.57
CA LEU A 434 1.84 -4.71 -1.01
C LEU A 434 0.81 -4.16 -1.98
N TRP A 435 0.64 -4.80 -3.13
CA TRP A 435 -0.37 -4.46 -4.13
C TRP A 435 -1.24 -5.65 -4.49
N MET A 436 -2.39 -5.35 -5.06
CA MET A 436 -3.30 -6.35 -5.62
C MET A 436 -3.52 -6.09 -7.12
N TRP A 437 -3.68 -7.16 -7.90
CA TRP A 437 -4.22 -7.05 -9.25
C TRP A 437 -5.76 -6.98 -9.21
N PRO A 438 -6.44 -6.48 -10.27
CA PRO A 438 -7.89 -6.30 -10.26
C PRO A 438 -8.71 -7.60 -10.16
N ASN A 439 -8.12 -8.75 -10.51
CA ASN A 439 -8.73 -10.08 -10.38
C ASN A 439 -8.50 -10.73 -9.01
N ALA A 440 -7.68 -10.13 -8.15
CA ALA A 440 -7.29 -10.72 -6.88
C ALA A 440 -8.49 -10.90 -5.93
N ARG A 441 -8.35 -11.88 -5.01
CA ARG A 441 -9.31 -12.10 -3.91
C ARG A 441 -8.56 -12.41 -2.64
N ILE A 442 -9.05 -11.84 -1.53
CA ILE A 442 -8.46 -12.03 -0.21
C ILE A 442 -9.53 -12.35 0.82
N SER A 443 -9.38 -13.43 1.56
CA SER A 443 -10.23 -13.79 2.70
C SER A 443 -9.59 -14.91 3.52
N VAL A 444 -10.27 -15.30 4.63
CA VAL A 444 -9.80 -16.42 5.49
C VAL A 444 -9.80 -17.76 4.75
N MET A 445 -10.71 -17.94 3.78
CA MET A 445 -10.79 -19.09 2.87
C MET A 445 -11.64 -18.71 1.65
N GLY A 446 -11.64 -19.52 0.60
CA GLY A 446 -12.51 -19.28 -0.56
C GLY A 446 -13.99 -19.29 -0.17
N GLY A 447 -14.80 -18.41 -0.77
CA GLY A 447 -16.22 -18.25 -0.42
C GLY A 447 -17.03 -19.54 -0.54
N GLU A 448 -16.82 -20.33 -1.61
CA GLU A 448 -17.47 -21.64 -1.78
C GLU A 448 -17.10 -22.62 -0.67
N GLN A 449 -15.83 -22.64 -0.28
CA GLN A 449 -15.34 -23.47 0.80
C GLN A 449 -15.95 -23.05 2.14
N ALA A 450 -15.99 -21.75 2.43
CA ALA A 450 -16.60 -21.23 3.66
C ALA A 450 -18.08 -21.55 3.74
N ALA A 451 -18.82 -21.32 2.66
CA ALA A 451 -20.26 -21.63 2.58
C ALA A 451 -20.52 -23.13 2.76
N SER A 452 -19.68 -24.00 2.17
CA SER A 452 -19.80 -25.45 2.30
C SER A 452 -19.51 -25.94 3.72
N VAL A 453 -18.46 -25.42 4.39
CA VAL A 453 -18.15 -25.76 5.77
C VAL A 453 -19.29 -25.39 6.71
N LEU A 454 -19.83 -24.16 6.59
CA LEU A 454 -20.93 -23.69 7.42
C LEU A 454 -22.23 -24.47 7.15
N ALA A 455 -22.48 -24.82 5.89
CA ALA A 455 -23.63 -25.66 5.51
C ALA A 455 -23.52 -27.08 6.10
N THR A 456 -22.32 -27.67 6.08
CA THR A 456 -22.08 -28.99 6.69
C THR A 456 -22.37 -28.95 8.19
N VAL A 457 -21.81 -27.98 8.93
CA VAL A 457 -22.07 -27.82 10.36
C VAL A 457 -23.55 -27.64 10.67
N LYS A 458 -24.25 -26.85 9.85
CA LYS A 458 -25.70 -26.64 10.02
C LYS A 458 -26.50 -27.90 9.70
N ARG A 459 -26.13 -28.63 8.64
CA ARG A 459 -26.77 -29.91 8.25
C ARG A 459 -26.63 -30.93 9.38
N ASP A 460 -25.41 -31.15 9.88
CA ASP A 460 -25.15 -32.09 10.96
C ASP A 460 -25.99 -31.76 12.22
N GLY A 461 -26.18 -30.46 12.51
CA GLY A 461 -27.01 -30.00 13.62
C GLY A 461 -28.52 -30.23 13.40
N ILE A 462 -29.01 -30.21 12.17
CA ILE A 462 -30.42 -30.49 11.81
C ILE A 462 -30.67 -32.00 11.85
N GLU A 463 -29.79 -32.79 11.23
CA GLU A 463 -29.85 -34.25 11.20
C GLU A 463 -29.77 -34.86 12.61
N ALA A 464 -28.95 -34.28 13.50
CA ALA A 464 -28.87 -34.70 14.91
C ALA A 464 -30.19 -34.51 15.69
N LYS A 465 -31.10 -33.63 15.21
CA LYS A 465 -32.45 -33.43 15.76
C LYS A 465 -33.52 -34.29 15.10
N GLY A 466 -33.13 -35.09 14.10
CA GLY A 466 -34.03 -35.95 13.35
C GLY A 466 -34.76 -35.26 12.20
N ASP A 467 -34.41 -34.03 11.87
CA ASP A 467 -34.99 -33.24 10.78
C ASP A 467 -34.18 -33.43 9.49
N ALA A 468 -34.83 -33.20 8.32
CA ALA A 468 -34.20 -33.20 7.01
C ALA A 468 -33.97 -31.77 6.53
N TRP A 469 -32.83 -31.54 5.86
CA TRP A 469 -32.50 -30.26 5.22
C TRP A 469 -32.40 -30.45 3.70
N SER A 470 -33.27 -29.78 2.97
CA SER A 470 -33.32 -29.90 1.51
C SER A 470 -32.17 -29.18 0.83
N LYS A 471 -31.80 -29.60 -0.39
CA LYS A 471 -30.80 -28.91 -1.21
C LYS A 471 -31.17 -27.46 -1.49
N ALA A 472 -32.44 -27.16 -1.69
CA ALA A 472 -32.91 -25.80 -1.95
C ALA A 472 -32.68 -24.89 -0.73
N GLU A 473 -33.00 -25.37 0.48
CA GLU A 473 -32.73 -24.64 1.73
C GLU A 473 -31.22 -24.47 1.98
N GLU A 474 -30.40 -25.46 1.62
CA GLU A 474 -28.95 -25.35 1.69
C GLU A 474 -28.39 -24.29 0.73
N GLU A 475 -28.86 -24.27 -0.51
CA GLU A 475 -28.45 -23.25 -1.50
C GLU A 475 -28.87 -21.85 -1.06
N GLU A 476 -30.08 -21.70 -0.53
CA GLU A 476 -30.54 -20.42 0.03
C GLU A 476 -29.71 -19.97 1.22
N PHE A 477 -29.31 -20.88 2.07
CA PHE A 477 -28.39 -20.59 3.19
C PHE A 477 -27.00 -20.17 2.71
N LYS A 478 -26.46 -20.81 1.66
CA LYS A 478 -25.14 -20.51 1.12
C LYS A 478 -25.08 -19.17 0.38
N ARG A 479 -26.14 -18.78 -0.30
CA ARG A 479 -26.16 -17.59 -1.17
C ARG A 479 -25.66 -16.30 -0.48
N PRO A 480 -26.22 -15.85 0.66
CA PRO A 480 -25.75 -14.64 1.33
C PRO A 480 -24.29 -14.70 1.78
N LEU A 481 -23.80 -15.90 2.13
CA LEU A 481 -22.41 -16.12 2.50
C LEU A 481 -21.49 -15.94 1.28
N LEU A 482 -21.84 -16.50 0.14
CA LEU A 482 -21.10 -16.36 -1.11
C LEU A 482 -21.04 -14.89 -1.55
N GLU A 483 -22.16 -14.18 -1.51
CA GLU A 483 -22.24 -12.75 -1.83
C GLU A 483 -21.37 -11.91 -0.88
N GLN A 484 -21.39 -12.22 0.42
CA GLN A 484 -20.56 -11.55 1.41
C GLN A 484 -19.06 -11.74 1.14
N TYR A 485 -18.65 -12.99 0.89
CA TYR A 485 -17.24 -13.32 0.62
C TYR A 485 -16.75 -12.71 -0.69
N GLU A 486 -17.58 -12.73 -1.75
CA GLU A 486 -17.21 -12.09 -3.02
C GLU A 486 -17.05 -10.57 -2.86
N ARG A 487 -17.96 -9.91 -2.14
CA ARG A 487 -17.89 -8.47 -1.87
C ARG A 487 -16.69 -8.12 -1.00
N GLN A 488 -16.51 -8.82 0.14
CA GLN A 488 -15.46 -8.49 1.11
C GLN A 488 -14.07 -8.94 0.65
N GLY A 489 -13.99 -9.98 -0.18
CA GLY A 489 -12.73 -10.45 -0.77
C GLY A 489 -12.28 -9.65 -1.98
N HIS A 490 -13.11 -8.74 -2.51
CA HIS A 490 -12.82 -7.96 -3.71
C HIS A 490 -11.68 -6.95 -3.49
N PRO A 491 -10.76 -6.73 -4.46
CA PRO A 491 -9.64 -5.81 -4.29
C PRO A 491 -10.08 -4.38 -3.98
N TYR A 492 -11.21 -3.90 -4.51
CA TYR A 492 -11.70 -2.56 -4.17
C TYR A 492 -12.20 -2.45 -2.72
N TYR A 493 -12.74 -3.51 -2.16
CA TYR A 493 -13.09 -3.54 -0.74
C TYR A 493 -11.84 -3.52 0.16
N ALA A 494 -10.82 -4.26 -0.23
CA ALA A 494 -9.54 -4.34 0.47
C ALA A 494 -8.79 -3.00 0.42
N THR A 495 -8.61 -2.45 -0.76
CA THR A 495 -7.85 -1.20 -0.95
C THR A 495 -8.56 0.01 -0.34
N ALA A 496 -9.92 0.06 -0.36
CA ALA A 496 -10.69 1.08 0.32
C ALA A 496 -10.37 1.14 1.83
N ARG A 497 -9.98 0.00 2.43
CA ARG A 497 -9.65 -0.18 3.85
C ARG A 497 -8.15 -0.24 4.13
N LEU A 498 -7.32 0.00 3.11
CA LEU A 498 -5.85 -0.04 3.20
C LEU A 498 -5.31 -1.41 3.65
N TRP A 499 -5.91 -2.51 3.15
CA TRP A 499 -5.30 -3.84 3.32
C TRP A 499 -4.13 -4.06 2.35
N ASP A 500 -4.00 -3.17 1.37
CA ASP A 500 -2.90 -3.04 0.43
C ASP A 500 -2.42 -1.58 0.31
N ASP A 501 -1.47 -1.31 -0.53
CA ASP A 501 -0.98 0.01 -0.87
C ASP A 501 -1.53 0.49 -2.23
N GLY A 502 -2.43 -0.28 -2.84
CA GLY A 502 -3.16 0.04 -4.05
C GLY A 502 -3.44 -1.16 -4.95
N VAL A 503 -4.42 -1.01 -5.83
CA VAL A 503 -4.67 -1.95 -6.92
C VAL A 503 -3.94 -1.44 -8.15
N ILE A 504 -3.15 -2.30 -8.80
CA ILE A 504 -2.35 -1.97 -9.97
C ILE A 504 -2.74 -2.82 -11.17
N ALA A 505 -2.62 -2.27 -12.37
CA ALA A 505 -2.75 -3.05 -13.59
C ALA A 505 -1.59 -4.06 -13.70
N PRO A 506 -1.82 -5.30 -14.19
CA PRO A 506 -0.78 -6.31 -14.29
C PRO A 506 0.48 -5.82 -15.01
N GLU A 507 0.34 -5.11 -16.10
CA GLU A 507 1.43 -4.56 -16.91
C GLU A 507 2.28 -3.49 -16.18
N GLU A 508 1.75 -2.88 -15.12
CA GLU A 508 2.47 -1.90 -14.31
C GLU A 508 3.35 -2.52 -13.23
N THR A 509 3.24 -3.84 -13.01
CA THR A 509 3.90 -4.54 -11.90
C THR A 509 5.42 -4.32 -11.88
N ARG A 510 6.10 -4.48 -13.03
CA ARG A 510 7.56 -4.30 -13.13
C ARG A 510 7.99 -2.88 -12.75
N ARG A 511 7.30 -1.84 -13.26
CA ARG A 511 7.59 -0.43 -12.96
C ARG A 511 7.33 -0.11 -11.48
N THR A 512 6.21 -0.56 -10.95
CA THR A 512 5.81 -0.36 -9.55
C THR A 512 6.83 -0.98 -8.60
N LEU A 513 7.26 -2.21 -8.88
CA LEU A 513 8.31 -2.89 -8.10
C LEU A 513 9.65 -2.17 -8.18
N ALA A 514 10.05 -1.69 -9.35
CA ALA A 514 11.30 -0.94 -9.51
C ALA A 514 11.34 0.31 -8.63
N LEU A 515 10.25 1.09 -8.61
CA LEU A 515 10.12 2.27 -7.76
C LEU A 515 10.16 1.90 -6.27
N ALA A 516 9.46 0.84 -5.89
CA ALA A 516 9.44 0.37 -4.50
C ALA A 516 10.81 -0.15 -4.03
N ILE A 517 11.51 -0.92 -4.88
CA ILE A 517 12.86 -1.39 -4.59
C ILE A 517 13.78 -0.18 -4.41
N SER A 518 13.75 0.77 -5.36
CA SER A 518 14.53 2.00 -5.26
C SER A 518 14.25 2.72 -3.94
N ALA A 519 13.00 3.00 -3.62
CA ALA A 519 12.61 3.66 -2.37
C ALA A 519 13.15 2.92 -1.13
N SER A 520 13.09 1.59 -1.11
CA SER A 520 13.52 0.79 0.03
C SER A 520 15.03 0.83 0.28
N LEU A 521 15.83 1.10 -0.75
CA LEU A 521 17.28 1.17 -0.66
C LEU A 521 17.82 2.50 -0.10
N ASN A 522 16.97 3.42 0.34
CA ASN A 522 17.38 4.56 1.16
C ASN A 522 17.64 4.15 2.62
N ALA A 523 17.07 3.03 3.06
CA ALA A 523 17.40 2.42 4.34
C ALA A 523 18.50 1.36 4.18
N PRO A 524 19.39 1.18 5.16
CA PRO A 524 20.30 0.04 5.18
C PRO A 524 19.49 -1.27 5.30
N ILE A 525 20.01 -2.33 4.71
CA ILE A 525 19.47 -3.68 4.95
C ILE A 525 19.99 -4.14 6.31
N GLU A 526 19.08 -4.35 7.25
CA GLU A 526 19.40 -4.77 8.60
C GLU A 526 19.81 -6.25 8.65
N GLU A 527 20.65 -6.62 9.62
CA GLU A 527 21.00 -8.02 9.89
C GLU A 527 19.75 -8.81 10.29
N THR A 528 19.52 -9.93 9.62
CA THR A 528 18.43 -10.85 9.95
C THR A 528 18.87 -11.81 11.05
N ARG A 529 18.01 -11.97 12.06
CA ARG A 529 18.15 -12.98 13.10
C ARG A 529 16.87 -13.81 13.16
N PHE A 530 17.02 -15.09 13.02
CA PHE A 530 15.89 -16.02 13.12
C PHE A 530 15.70 -16.50 14.56
N GLY A 531 14.42 -16.72 14.93
CA GLY A 531 14.07 -17.41 16.16
C GLY A 531 14.25 -18.92 16.04
N VAL A 532 13.74 -19.66 17.02
CA VAL A 532 13.79 -21.13 17.00
C VAL A 532 12.79 -21.68 15.98
N PHE A 533 13.29 -22.46 15.04
CA PHE A 533 12.45 -23.28 14.16
C PHE A 533 12.13 -24.61 14.84
N ARG A 534 10.85 -24.97 14.89
CA ARG A 534 10.44 -26.30 15.39
C ARG A 534 10.78 -27.35 14.34
N MET A 535 11.52 -28.38 14.73
CA MET A 535 11.96 -29.48 13.85
C MET A 535 10.97 -30.65 13.85
#